data_5e42957db25d02afb979fa36ca0fd332
#
_entry.id   5e42957db25d02afb979fa36ca0fd332
#
_cell.length_a   1.000
_cell.length_b   1.000
_cell.length_c   1.000
_cell.angle_alpha   90.00
_cell.angle_beta   90.00
_cell.angle_gamma   90.00
#
_symmetry.space_group_name_H-M   'P 1'
#
loop_
_entity.id
_entity.type
_entity.pdbx_description
1 polymer ?
#
loop_
_entity_poly.entity_id
_entity_poly.type
_entity_poly.pdbx_seq_one_letter_code
_entity_poly.pdbx_strand_id
1 'polypeptide(L)'
;MIGVLKFIQQGISNGLPDVDSVFYFTRKQNREPFDIKFDQHAPKVALPEGVMVPVNSFNTMFHYSSFWGLMLPVSVSSMASDVIRGYWAQRLLWEIGGYVVVYPPTVHRYDSVESYPFAEEKDLHVNVGNLVHFLVSWKSSKRRLFEKVLELSYSMAKEGFWSEKDVKFTAAWIQDLISVGYLQPRLISVESRRRKSVINHGERKDFVPQKLPSVFLGIEEKNTVNYEIGNLVRWRKNFGNIVLIMFCNGPIERTALEWRLLYGRIFKSVIILAENKNLDLVVEEGHFDHLYKQLPRLFNRFENAEGFLFLQDNTILNYWNLVQADKTKLWITDKVSRSWSTVPYDGNKDWYGKQAEMVKKVVKSMPAHLQVNYKDHTNNHDSSLTICTSDVFYIPQRLVVDFIDLVNLVEDLEIHQKVAIPMFFLAMDSPQNFDSVFSKMVYKRKPPLNITTSFYSPEVSAVHPLRVSNEQEFIELIRVMAAGDPLLLDLV
;
A
#
# COMPACT_ATOMS: atom_id res chain seq x y z
N MET A 1 19.56 38.21 9.23
CA MET A 1 19.00 36.85 9.45
C MET A 1 17.60 37.00 10.04
N ILE A 2 16.57 36.99 9.22
CA ILE A 2 15.18 36.96 9.73
C ILE A 2 15.00 35.54 10.29
N GLY A 3 14.91 35.44 11.61
CA GLY A 3 14.79 34.15 12.29
C GLY A 3 13.52 33.43 11.85
N VAL A 4 13.66 32.35 11.10
CA VAL A 4 12.58 31.40 10.88
C VAL A 4 12.16 30.87 12.25
N LEU A 5 10.90 31.10 12.63
CA LEU A 5 10.36 30.64 13.90
C LEU A 5 10.29 29.10 13.90
N LYS A 6 11.21 28.48 14.62
CA LYS A 6 11.36 27.01 14.73
C LYS A 6 10.53 26.55 15.90
N PHE A 7 9.29 26.10 15.62
CA PHE A 7 8.39 25.72 16.69
C PHE A 7 8.58 24.28 17.18
N ILE A 8 8.91 23.36 16.27
CA ILE A 8 9.23 21.96 16.58
C ILE A 8 10.58 21.63 15.94
N GLN A 9 11.46 21.06 16.72
CA GLN A 9 12.81 20.66 16.29
C GLN A 9 12.96 19.15 16.50
N GLN A 10 12.99 18.42 15.41
CA GLN A 10 13.21 16.97 15.41
C GLN A 10 14.69 16.69 15.19
N GLY A 11 15.37 16.10 16.15
CA GLY A 11 16.72 15.60 16.01
C GLY A 11 16.72 14.15 15.54
N ILE A 12 17.69 13.78 14.71
CA ILE A 12 17.94 12.40 14.33
C ILE A 12 18.77 11.72 15.43
N SER A 13 18.59 10.41 15.62
CA SER A 13 19.38 9.59 16.54
C SER A 13 20.36 8.72 15.78
N ASN A 14 21.61 8.65 16.24
CA ASN A 14 22.56 7.60 15.86
C ASN A 14 22.34 6.34 16.70
N GLY A 15 23.01 5.25 16.33
CA GLY A 15 22.93 3.96 17.02
C GLY A 15 21.69 3.20 16.60
N LEU A 16 20.72 3.03 17.49
CA LEU A 16 19.41 2.51 17.17
C LEU A 16 18.47 3.70 16.91
N PRO A 17 18.24 4.12 15.65
CA PRO A 17 17.23 5.13 15.34
C PRO A 17 15.83 4.59 15.61
N ASP A 18 14.84 5.44 15.57
CA ASP A 18 13.45 5.04 15.62
C ASP A 18 13.07 4.42 14.27
N VAL A 19 13.17 3.11 14.22
CA VAL A 19 13.06 2.33 12.98
C VAL A 19 11.64 1.83 12.80
N ASP A 20 11.20 1.77 11.55
CA ASP A 20 9.96 1.12 11.18
C ASP A 20 10.12 -0.42 11.10
N SER A 21 8.98 -1.08 10.95
CA SER A 21 8.91 -2.53 10.82
C SER A 21 9.72 -3.07 9.65
N VAL A 22 9.73 -2.38 8.52
CA VAL A 22 10.47 -2.80 7.31
C VAL A 22 11.95 -2.86 7.63
N PHE A 23 12.49 -1.77 8.20
CA PHE A 23 13.89 -1.70 8.59
C PHE A 23 14.24 -2.78 9.61
N TYR A 24 13.40 -2.96 10.65
CA TYR A 24 13.64 -3.95 11.69
C TYR A 24 13.69 -5.38 11.15
N PHE A 25 12.67 -5.79 10.36
CA PHE A 25 12.60 -7.16 9.86
C PHE A 25 13.66 -7.48 8.82
N THR A 26 14.04 -6.52 8.00
CA THR A 26 15.07 -6.73 6.98
C THR A 26 16.49 -6.81 7.55
N ARG A 27 16.71 -6.39 8.82
CA ARG A 27 18.05 -6.32 9.43
C ARG A 27 18.24 -7.18 10.67
N LYS A 28 17.16 -7.77 11.19
CA LYS A 28 17.18 -8.59 12.41
C LYS A 28 18.07 -9.84 12.30
N GLN A 29 18.28 -10.37 11.11
CA GLN A 29 19.01 -11.65 10.93
C GLN A 29 20.49 -11.62 11.28
N ASN A 30 21.12 -10.47 11.26
CA ASN A 30 22.56 -10.38 11.46
C ASN A 30 23.02 -10.41 12.92
N ARG A 31 22.10 -10.53 13.90
CA ARG A 31 22.37 -10.53 15.37
C ARG A 31 23.31 -9.42 15.84
N GLU A 32 23.69 -8.51 14.97
CA GLU A 32 24.51 -7.37 15.30
C GLU A 32 23.64 -6.25 15.86
N PRO A 33 24.10 -5.52 16.89
CA PRO A 33 23.40 -4.36 17.37
C PRO A 33 23.32 -3.32 16.25
N PHE A 34 22.17 -2.69 16.09
CA PHE A 34 22.03 -1.56 15.17
C PHE A 34 22.96 -0.42 15.63
N ASP A 35 23.96 -0.10 14.83
CA ASP A 35 24.83 1.07 15.05
C ASP A 35 24.86 1.93 13.78
N ILE A 36 23.73 2.60 13.51
CA ILE A 36 23.58 3.46 12.35
C ILE A 36 24.19 4.83 12.67
N LYS A 37 24.99 5.35 11.77
CA LYS A 37 25.61 6.67 11.86
C LYS A 37 25.14 7.55 10.71
N PHE A 38 24.43 8.60 11.06
CA PHE A 38 24.04 9.65 10.11
C PHE A 38 25.12 10.72 10.03
N ASP A 39 25.13 11.48 8.93
CA ASP A 39 26.07 12.59 8.76
C ASP A 39 25.78 13.72 9.79
N GLN A 40 26.73 13.95 10.68
CA GLN A 40 26.65 15.01 11.69
C GLN A 40 26.73 16.43 11.08
N HIS A 41 27.24 16.54 9.85
CA HIS A 41 27.41 17.82 9.14
C HIS A 41 26.27 18.12 8.17
N ALA A 42 25.25 17.23 8.10
CA ALA A 42 24.07 17.47 7.29
C ALA A 42 23.41 18.82 7.63
N PRO A 43 22.91 19.57 6.65
CA PRO A 43 22.26 20.84 6.92
C PRO A 43 20.95 20.63 7.69
N LYS A 44 20.63 21.61 8.55
CA LYS A 44 19.29 21.67 9.17
C LYS A 44 18.25 21.99 8.10
N VAL A 45 17.16 21.23 8.06
CA VAL A 45 16.12 21.36 7.04
C VAL A 45 14.83 21.85 7.69
N ALA A 46 14.35 23.02 7.29
CA ALA A 46 13.03 23.50 7.65
C ALA A 46 12.01 23.02 6.59
N LEU A 47 10.92 22.42 7.03
CA LEU A 47 9.90 21.87 6.14
C LEU A 47 8.90 22.95 5.75
N PRO A 48 8.67 23.19 4.46
CA PRO A 48 7.71 24.18 4.00
C PRO A 48 6.27 23.75 4.27
N GLU A 49 5.34 24.68 4.20
CA GLU A 49 3.89 24.40 4.21
C GLU A 49 3.54 23.44 3.07
N GLY A 50 2.72 22.44 3.33
CA GLY A 50 2.33 21.38 2.39
C GLY A 50 3.24 20.14 2.41
N VAL A 51 4.39 20.20 3.08
CA VAL A 51 5.27 19.05 3.27
C VAL A 51 5.18 18.56 4.70
N MET A 52 4.93 17.27 4.87
CA MET A 52 4.83 16.62 6.18
C MET A 52 5.88 15.51 6.33
N VAL A 53 6.39 15.37 7.54
CA VAL A 53 7.29 14.28 7.93
C VAL A 53 6.81 13.66 9.24
N PRO A 54 7.11 12.41 9.50
CA PRO A 54 6.90 11.83 10.82
C PRO A 54 7.74 12.59 11.87
N VAL A 55 7.10 13.00 12.94
CA VAL A 55 7.73 13.61 14.10
C VAL A 55 7.35 12.80 15.33
N ASN A 56 8.31 12.14 15.95
CA ASN A 56 8.12 11.33 17.15
C ASN A 56 8.48 12.13 18.42
N SER A 57 8.29 11.52 19.57
CA SER A 57 8.65 12.12 20.87
C SER A 57 10.12 11.92 21.25
N PHE A 58 10.83 11.04 20.55
CA PHE A 58 12.23 10.77 20.80
C PHE A 58 13.08 11.88 20.19
N ASN A 59 13.95 12.50 20.96
CA ASN A 59 14.86 13.58 20.53
C ASN A 59 14.15 14.78 19.86
N THR A 60 13.02 15.22 20.42
CA THR A 60 12.23 16.34 19.88
C THR A 60 12.09 17.46 20.88
N MET A 61 12.25 18.70 20.42
CA MET A 61 12.08 19.91 21.22
C MET A 61 10.88 20.70 20.70
N PHE A 62 9.95 21.02 21.61
CA PHE A 62 8.83 21.92 21.37
C PHE A 62 9.14 23.30 21.96
N HIS A 63 9.10 24.32 21.13
CA HIS A 63 9.16 25.69 21.60
C HIS A 63 7.86 26.05 22.35
N TYR A 64 7.94 26.97 23.31
CA TYR A 64 6.79 27.43 24.06
C TYR A 64 5.54 27.69 23.19
N SER A 65 5.69 28.38 22.05
CA SER A 65 4.59 28.69 21.14
C SER A 65 3.92 27.45 20.50
N SER A 66 4.45 26.25 20.69
CA SER A 66 3.91 24.98 20.18
C SER A 66 3.48 24.01 21.26
N PHE A 67 3.43 24.42 22.52
CA PHE A 67 3.00 23.57 23.66
C PHE A 67 1.58 23.02 23.51
N TRP A 68 0.71 23.73 22.81
CA TRP A 68 -0.62 23.24 22.47
C TRP A 68 -0.55 21.92 21.67
N GLY A 69 0.54 21.65 20.95
CA GLY A 69 0.78 20.46 20.16
C GLY A 69 1.39 19.28 20.93
N LEU A 70 1.51 19.35 22.27
CA LEU A 70 2.07 18.28 23.09
C LEU A 70 1.06 17.21 23.51
N MET A 71 -0.25 17.44 23.31
CA MET A 71 -1.28 16.44 23.60
C MET A 71 -1.03 15.15 22.81
N LEU A 72 -0.97 14.02 23.52
CA LEU A 72 -0.81 12.70 22.91
C LEU A 72 -2.17 12.00 22.80
N PRO A 73 -2.56 11.50 21.63
CA PRO A 73 -3.75 10.69 21.47
C PRO A 73 -3.59 9.34 22.19
N VAL A 74 -4.65 8.89 22.84
CA VAL A 74 -4.68 7.65 23.63
C VAL A 74 -5.58 6.57 23.05
N SER A 75 -6.30 6.86 21.97
CA SER A 75 -7.17 5.90 21.30
C SER A 75 -6.49 5.20 20.13
N VAL A 76 -5.29 5.58 19.81
CA VAL A 76 -4.40 4.94 18.84
C VAL A 76 -3.32 4.14 19.57
N SER A 77 -2.61 3.28 18.84
CA SER A 77 -1.53 2.50 19.45
C SER A 77 -0.41 3.37 20.00
N SER A 78 0.32 2.87 20.98
CA SER A 78 1.43 3.60 21.62
C SER A 78 2.53 3.98 20.61
N MET A 79 2.81 3.11 19.64
CA MET A 79 3.79 3.33 18.57
C MET A 79 3.35 4.41 17.56
N ALA A 80 2.04 4.60 17.37
CA ALA A 80 1.49 5.57 16.44
C ALA A 80 1.19 6.93 17.07
N SER A 81 1.00 6.95 18.37
CA SER A 81 0.46 8.09 19.11
C SER A 81 1.21 9.41 18.89
N ASP A 82 2.51 9.41 19.07
CA ASP A 82 3.34 10.62 18.92
C ASP A 82 3.54 11.00 17.45
N VAL A 83 3.59 10.05 16.53
CA VAL A 83 3.71 10.30 15.08
C VAL A 83 2.42 10.94 14.55
N ILE A 84 1.24 10.40 14.92
CA ILE A 84 -0.07 10.97 14.55
C ILE A 84 -0.21 12.38 15.13
N ARG A 85 0.15 12.58 16.41
CA ARG A 85 0.25 13.90 17.02
C ARG A 85 1.18 14.81 16.23
N GLY A 86 2.33 14.30 15.78
CA GLY A 86 3.29 15.03 14.98
C GLY A 86 2.69 15.58 13.68
N TYR A 87 1.95 14.78 12.94
CA TYR A 87 1.25 15.21 11.73
C TYR A 87 0.15 16.24 12.02
N TRP A 88 -0.69 15.99 13.03
CA TRP A 88 -1.70 16.94 13.48
C TRP A 88 -1.10 18.30 13.89
N ALA A 89 -0.04 18.30 14.67
CA ALA A 89 0.64 19.52 15.08
C ALA A 89 1.28 20.26 13.88
N GLN A 90 1.90 19.55 12.94
CA GLN A 90 2.47 20.14 11.71
C GLN A 90 1.41 20.90 10.93
N ARG A 91 0.22 20.32 10.75
CA ARG A 91 -0.87 20.98 10.03
C ARG A 91 -1.25 22.32 10.68
N LEU A 92 -1.34 22.33 12.00
CA LEU A 92 -1.72 23.53 12.77
C LEU A 92 -0.59 24.57 12.85
N LEU A 93 0.69 24.14 12.80
CA LEU A 93 1.82 25.06 12.73
C LEU A 93 1.73 26.00 11.51
N TRP A 94 1.20 25.53 10.40
CA TRP A 94 1.04 26.37 9.20
C TRP A 94 0.09 27.54 9.45
N GLU A 95 -0.87 27.40 10.35
CA GLU A 95 -1.81 28.49 10.71
C GLU A 95 -1.13 29.67 11.44
N ILE A 96 -0.01 29.38 12.11
CA ILE A 96 0.77 30.37 12.87
C ILE A 96 2.12 30.70 12.24
N GLY A 97 2.37 30.20 11.01
CA GLY A 97 3.63 30.42 10.30
C GLY A 97 4.83 29.72 10.93
N GLY A 98 4.56 28.65 11.69
CA GLY A 98 5.57 27.79 12.30
C GLY A 98 6.05 26.71 11.35
N TYR A 99 7.24 26.19 11.64
CA TYR A 99 7.87 25.12 10.86
C TYR A 99 8.38 24.01 11.78
N VAL A 100 8.36 22.79 11.26
CA VAL A 100 9.20 21.71 11.79
C VAL A 100 10.58 21.84 11.16
N VAL A 101 11.61 21.69 11.97
CA VAL A 101 13.00 21.70 11.51
C VAL A 101 13.65 20.38 11.91
N VAL A 102 14.15 19.65 10.91
CA VAL A 102 14.93 18.43 11.12
C VAL A 102 16.40 18.78 11.31
N TYR A 103 17.00 18.22 12.33
CA TYR A 103 18.40 18.44 12.70
C TYR A 103 19.21 17.17 12.42
N PRO A 104 20.49 17.30 12.05
CA PRO A 104 21.40 16.16 12.02
C PRO A 104 21.49 15.49 13.40
N PRO A 105 22.15 14.33 13.51
CA PRO A 105 22.21 13.59 14.78
C PRO A 105 22.69 14.44 15.95
N THR A 106 21.90 14.44 17.03
CA THR A 106 22.23 15.15 18.28
C THR A 106 22.36 14.21 19.46
N VAL A 107 21.92 12.95 19.29
CA VAL A 107 21.97 11.91 20.32
C VAL A 107 22.43 10.59 19.71
N HIS A 108 22.91 9.68 20.56
CA HIS A 108 23.22 8.30 20.23
C HIS A 108 22.42 7.38 21.14
N ARG A 109 21.65 6.46 20.57
CA ARG A 109 20.84 5.50 21.31
C ARG A 109 21.53 4.13 21.29
N TYR A 110 21.82 3.60 22.48
CA TYR A 110 22.50 2.31 22.70
C TYR A 110 21.54 1.17 23.02
N ASP A 111 20.27 1.38 22.82
CA ASP A 111 19.21 0.43 23.15
C ASP A 111 19.23 -0.79 22.24
N SER A 112 18.60 -1.87 22.67
CA SER A 112 18.38 -3.07 21.87
C SER A 112 16.89 -3.34 21.76
N VAL A 113 16.42 -3.75 20.58
CA VAL A 113 15.03 -4.15 20.35
C VAL A 113 14.97 -5.69 20.39
N GLU A 114 14.39 -6.23 21.46
CA GLU A 114 14.21 -7.69 21.59
C GLU A 114 13.09 -8.22 20.70
N SER A 115 11.99 -7.43 20.58
CA SER A 115 10.86 -7.74 19.73
C SER A 115 10.25 -6.45 19.16
N TYR A 116 9.78 -6.50 17.92
CA TYR A 116 9.11 -5.36 17.30
C TYR A 116 7.60 -5.45 17.52
N PRO A 117 6.96 -4.43 18.13
CA PRO A 117 5.54 -4.46 18.44
C PRO A 117 4.69 -4.16 17.20
N PHE A 118 4.64 -5.09 16.28
CA PHE A 118 4.08 -4.92 14.94
C PHE A 118 2.60 -4.53 14.94
N ALA A 119 1.82 -5.15 15.82
CA ALA A 119 0.40 -4.86 15.95
C ALA A 119 0.15 -3.39 16.36
N GLU A 120 1.10 -2.77 17.04
CA GLU A 120 1.01 -1.39 17.50
C GLU A 120 1.33 -0.37 16.40
N GLU A 121 2.01 -0.74 15.32
CA GLU A 121 2.23 0.14 14.16
C GLU A 121 1.09 0.17 13.14
N LYS A 122 0.08 -0.65 13.32
CA LYS A 122 -1.05 -0.80 12.40
C LYS A 122 -1.66 0.55 11.97
N ASP A 123 -1.87 1.46 12.92
CA ASP A 123 -2.50 2.74 12.65
C ASP A 123 -1.66 3.62 11.73
N LEU A 124 -0.32 3.50 11.80
CA LEU A 124 0.59 4.20 10.90
C LEU A 124 0.55 3.63 9.49
N HIS A 125 0.68 2.32 9.34
CA HIS A 125 0.77 1.68 8.03
C HIS A 125 -0.52 1.77 7.22
N VAL A 126 -1.67 1.68 7.88
CA VAL A 126 -2.97 1.66 7.21
C VAL A 126 -3.49 3.05 6.91
N ASN A 127 -3.28 4.00 7.82
CA ASN A 127 -3.99 5.28 7.81
C ASN A 127 -3.12 6.49 7.47
N VAL A 128 -1.80 6.40 7.54
CA VAL A 128 -0.94 7.59 7.43
C VAL A 128 -1.09 8.32 6.09
N GLY A 129 -1.22 7.58 4.99
CA GLY A 129 -1.41 8.20 3.67
C GLY A 129 -2.72 8.99 3.58
N ASN A 130 -3.81 8.41 4.09
CA ASN A 130 -5.11 9.05 4.14
C ASN A 130 -5.12 10.22 5.13
N LEU A 131 -4.47 10.07 6.28
CA LEU A 131 -4.30 11.13 7.27
C LEU A 131 -3.57 12.34 6.68
N VAL A 132 -2.43 12.13 6.02
CA VAL A 132 -1.65 13.22 5.39
C VAL A 132 -2.47 13.91 4.31
N HIS A 133 -3.15 13.15 3.44
CA HIS A 133 -4.03 13.71 2.42
C HIS A 133 -5.15 14.57 3.03
N PHE A 134 -5.81 14.06 4.06
CA PHE A 134 -6.84 14.77 4.81
C PHE A 134 -6.28 16.07 5.42
N LEU A 135 -5.16 15.99 6.14
CA LEU A 135 -4.56 17.15 6.82
C LEU A 135 -4.12 18.24 5.83
N VAL A 136 -3.53 17.87 4.70
CA VAL A 136 -3.11 18.85 3.67
C VAL A 136 -4.31 19.56 3.05
N SER A 137 -5.42 18.83 2.83
CA SER A 137 -6.65 19.39 2.25
C SER A 137 -7.54 20.14 3.24
N TRP A 138 -7.38 19.90 4.55
CA TRP A 138 -8.22 20.48 5.59
C TRP A 138 -8.15 22.00 5.62
N LYS A 139 -9.31 22.65 5.77
CA LYS A 139 -9.44 24.10 5.86
C LYS A 139 -10.35 24.47 7.03
N SER A 140 -10.11 25.61 7.65
CA SER A 140 -10.90 26.12 8.75
C SER A 140 -11.14 27.62 8.61
N SER A 141 -12.37 28.03 8.90
CA SER A 141 -12.78 29.43 8.97
C SER A 141 -12.60 30.07 10.36
N LYS A 142 -12.19 29.28 11.35
CA LYS A 142 -12.01 29.76 12.72
C LYS A 142 -10.93 30.84 12.82
N ARG A 143 -11.10 31.78 13.73
CA ARG A 143 -10.24 32.96 13.85
C ARG A 143 -9.18 32.85 14.94
N ARG A 144 -9.24 31.83 15.79
CA ARG A 144 -8.29 31.58 16.87
C ARG A 144 -7.66 30.21 16.75
N LEU A 145 -6.41 30.09 17.18
CA LEU A 145 -5.69 28.81 17.07
C LEU A 145 -6.39 27.69 17.84
N PHE A 146 -6.79 27.93 19.10
CA PHE A 146 -7.44 26.90 19.92
C PHE A 146 -8.77 26.40 19.33
N GLU A 147 -9.52 27.28 18.68
CA GLU A 147 -10.73 26.87 17.96
C GLU A 147 -10.38 25.96 16.77
N LYS A 148 -9.29 26.24 16.05
CA LYS A 148 -8.81 25.39 14.94
C LYS A 148 -8.27 24.04 15.44
N VAL A 149 -7.58 24.04 16.59
CA VAL A 149 -7.10 22.83 17.26
C VAL A 149 -8.25 21.88 17.58
N LEU A 150 -9.32 22.38 18.18
CA LEU A 150 -10.51 21.60 18.50
C LEU A 150 -11.27 21.15 17.25
N GLU A 151 -11.44 22.05 16.28
CA GLU A 151 -12.13 21.72 15.02
C GLU A 151 -11.40 20.63 14.24
N LEU A 152 -10.06 20.71 14.11
CA LEU A 152 -9.28 19.68 13.47
C LEU A 152 -9.34 18.36 14.23
N SER A 153 -9.23 18.41 15.56
CA SER A 153 -9.33 17.22 16.41
C SER A 153 -10.67 16.51 16.24
N TYR A 154 -11.76 17.27 16.20
CA TYR A 154 -13.09 16.73 15.94
C TYR A 154 -13.21 16.14 14.52
N SER A 155 -12.68 16.85 13.52
CA SER A 155 -12.70 16.38 12.13
C SER A 155 -11.91 15.07 11.97
N MET A 156 -10.76 14.94 12.63
CA MET A 156 -9.98 13.70 12.65
C MET A 156 -10.72 12.54 13.32
N ALA A 157 -11.49 12.82 14.39
CA ALA A 157 -12.32 11.80 15.02
C ALA A 157 -13.47 11.36 14.11
N LYS A 158 -14.10 12.29 13.40
CA LYS A 158 -15.15 12.00 12.45
C LYS A 158 -14.68 11.14 11.28
N GLU A 159 -13.46 11.37 10.81
CA GLU A 159 -12.82 10.57 9.74
C GLU A 159 -12.18 9.25 10.26
N GLY A 160 -12.24 9.00 11.56
CA GLY A 160 -11.78 7.75 12.16
C GLY A 160 -10.26 7.63 12.37
N PHE A 161 -9.51 8.73 12.30
CA PHE A 161 -8.07 8.72 12.56
C PHE A 161 -7.72 8.57 14.05
N TRP A 162 -8.61 8.98 14.93
CA TRP A 162 -8.62 8.74 16.36
C TRP A 162 -10.05 8.77 16.88
N SER A 163 -10.28 8.63 18.20
CA SER A 163 -11.63 8.59 18.74
C SER A 163 -12.06 9.94 19.33
N GLU A 164 -13.37 10.10 19.64
CA GLU A 164 -13.89 11.24 20.38
C GLU A 164 -13.23 11.42 21.76
N LYS A 165 -12.64 10.37 22.33
CA LYS A 165 -11.88 10.44 23.56
C LYS A 165 -10.71 11.41 23.41
N ASP A 166 -10.00 11.37 22.30
CA ASP A 166 -8.86 12.26 22.04
C ASP A 166 -9.30 13.72 21.82
N VAL A 167 -10.51 13.92 21.28
CA VAL A 167 -11.10 15.28 21.22
C VAL A 167 -11.32 15.83 22.63
N LYS A 168 -11.83 15.03 23.56
CA LYS A 168 -12.01 15.41 24.97
C LYS A 168 -10.68 15.70 25.64
N PHE A 169 -9.66 14.88 25.40
CA PHE A 169 -8.30 15.14 25.90
C PHE A 169 -7.70 16.41 25.32
N THR A 170 -7.90 16.67 24.03
CA THR A 170 -7.46 17.93 23.40
C THR A 170 -8.13 19.14 24.07
N ALA A 171 -9.43 19.06 24.36
CA ALA A 171 -10.15 20.13 25.02
C ALA A 171 -9.64 20.36 26.47
N ALA A 172 -9.42 19.28 27.23
CA ALA A 172 -8.87 19.35 28.58
C ALA A 172 -7.46 19.94 28.56
N TRP A 173 -6.59 19.48 27.65
CA TRP A 173 -5.24 20.02 27.48
C TRP A 173 -5.24 21.52 27.21
N ILE A 174 -6.14 22.02 26.35
CA ILE A 174 -6.28 23.45 26.09
C ILE A 174 -6.74 24.20 27.33
N GLN A 175 -7.68 23.64 28.10
CA GLN A 175 -8.16 24.24 29.36
C GLN A 175 -7.02 24.33 30.38
N ASP A 176 -6.21 23.29 30.52
CA ASP A 176 -5.06 23.28 31.41
C ASP A 176 -4.04 24.35 31.01
N LEU A 177 -3.73 24.47 29.72
CA LEU A 177 -2.85 25.51 29.21
C LEU A 177 -3.39 26.92 29.52
N ILE A 178 -4.68 27.16 29.35
CA ILE A 178 -5.32 28.44 29.68
C ILE A 178 -5.23 28.69 31.18
N SER A 179 -5.47 27.68 32.01
CA SER A 179 -5.45 27.81 33.49
C SER A 179 -4.09 28.20 34.05
N VAL A 180 -3.01 27.78 33.39
CA VAL A 180 -1.63 28.17 33.76
C VAL A 180 -1.16 29.45 33.06
N GLY A 181 -2.07 30.19 32.38
CA GLY A 181 -1.76 31.46 31.74
C GLY A 181 -1.07 31.36 30.36
N TYR A 182 -1.14 30.22 29.73
CA TYR A 182 -0.60 30.06 28.36
C TYR A 182 -1.36 30.91 27.34
N LEU A 183 -0.65 31.77 26.62
CA LEU A 183 -1.22 32.59 25.56
C LEU A 183 -1.09 31.90 24.21
N GLN A 184 -2.24 31.62 23.57
CA GLN A 184 -2.22 31.02 22.25
C GLN A 184 -1.54 31.91 21.21
N PRO A 185 -0.73 31.34 20.31
CA PRO A 185 -0.12 32.06 19.20
C PRO A 185 -1.17 32.72 18.29
N ARG A 186 -0.81 33.84 17.71
CA ARG A 186 -1.64 34.54 16.72
C ARG A 186 -1.59 33.84 15.38
N LEU A 187 -2.73 33.74 14.67
CA LEU A 187 -2.77 33.26 13.30
C LEU A 187 -2.08 34.26 12.38
N ILE A 188 -1.41 33.75 11.34
CA ILE A 188 -0.85 34.59 10.28
C ILE A 188 -1.89 34.87 9.20
N SER A 189 -1.85 36.05 8.59
CA SER A 189 -2.69 36.36 7.46
C SER A 189 -2.23 35.60 6.18
N VAL A 190 -3.18 35.31 5.27
CA VAL A 190 -2.88 34.65 4.00
C VAL A 190 -1.86 35.43 3.16
N GLU A 191 -1.90 36.78 3.23
CA GLU A 191 -0.94 37.65 2.55
C GLU A 191 0.48 37.52 3.11
N SER A 192 0.62 37.34 4.41
CA SER A 192 1.92 37.11 5.07
C SER A 192 2.49 35.73 4.70
N ARG A 193 1.67 34.74 4.39
CA ARG A 193 2.11 33.43 3.92
C ARG A 193 2.81 33.54 2.56
N ARG A 194 2.25 34.31 1.61
CA ARG A 194 2.81 34.44 0.25
C ARG A 194 4.16 35.20 0.23
N ARG A 195 4.40 36.11 1.16
CA ARG A 195 5.66 36.90 1.19
C ARG A 195 6.86 36.14 1.78
N LYS A 196 6.64 35.04 2.51
CA LYS A 196 7.74 34.28 3.17
C LYS A 196 8.43 33.24 2.28
N SER A 197 8.02 33.11 1.02
CA SER A 197 8.64 32.16 0.07
C SER A 197 9.91 32.69 -0.61
N VAL A 198 10.48 33.82 -0.19
CA VAL A 198 11.78 34.26 -0.68
C VAL A 198 12.87 33.43 -0.03
N ILE A 199 13.31 32.42 -0.73
CA ILE A 199 14.49 31.63 -0.37
C ILE A 199 15.71 32.57 -0.56
N ASN A 200 16.27 33.06 0.54
CA ASN A 200 17.60 33.65 0.49
C ASN A 200 18.59 32.52 0.16
N HIS A 201 19.11 32.55 -1.06
CA HIS A 201 20.26 31.74 -1.45
C HIS A 201 21.53 32.31 -0.74
N GLY A 202 21.65 32.04 0.58
CA GLY A 202 22.94 32.09 1.24
C GLY A 202 23.83 31.00 0.66
N GLU A 203 25.14 31.23 0.62
CA GLU A 203 26.14 30.30 0.06
C GLU A 203 25.77 28.86 0.40
N ARG A 204 25.30 28.12 -0.60
CA ARG A 204 25.16 26.68 -0.53
C ARG A 204 26.58 26.10 -0.47
N LYS A 205 27.02 25.68 0.68
CA LYS A 205 28.01 24.61 0.71
C LYS A 205 27.34 23.42 0.06
N ASP A 206 27.93 22.94 -1.04
CA ASP A 206 27.41 21.77 -1.73
C ASP A 206 27.36 20.60 -0.74
N PHE A 207 26.15 20.32 -0.26
CA PHE A 207 25.90 19.14 0.55
C PHE A 207 25.83 17.96 -0.41
N VAL A 208 26.82 17.08 -0.28
CA VAL A 208 26.81 15.77 -0.95
C VAL A 208 26.17 14.79 0.03
N PRO A 209 24.93 14.30 -0.24
CA PRO A 209 24.31 13.29 0.61
C PRO A 209 25.22 12.07 0.69
N GLN A 210 25.68 11.74 1.88
CA GLN A 210 26.38 10.46 2.10
C GLN A 210 25.30 9.36 2.17
N LYS A 211 25.48 8.36 1.32
CA LYS A 211 24.63 7.15 1.38
C LYS A 211 24.87 6.51 2.76
N LEU A 212 23.78 6.24 3.51
CA LEU A 212 23.88 5.36 4.67
C LEU A 212 24.50 4.03 4.21
N PRO A 213 25.39 3.43 5.00
CA PRO A 213 25.88 2.11 4.67
C PRO A 213 24.69 1.15 4.57
N SER A 214 24.26 0.91 3.33
CA SER A 214 23.35 -0.18 3.04
C SER A 214 24.03 -1.47 3.47
N VAL A 215 23.25 -2.46 3.92
CA VAL A 215 23.78 -3.79 4.12
C VAL A 215 24.50 -4.19 2.84
N PHE A 216 25.80 -4.45 2.94
CA PHE A 216 26.63 -4.80 1.79
C PHE A 216 26.18 -6.16 1.27
N LEU A 217 25.49 -6.19 0.16
CA LEU A 217 24.99 -7.41 -0.48
C LEU A 217 25.97 -7.99 -1.51
N GLY A 218 27.22 -7.54 -1.50
CA GLY A 218 28.27 -8.10 -2.35
C GLY A 218 28.25 -7.61 -3.80
N ILE A 219 27.49 -6.56 -4.12
CA ILE A 219 27.43 -5.98 -5.46
C ILE A 219 28.11 -4.62 -5.43
N GLU A 220 29.21 -4.46 -6.18
CA GLU A 220 29.86 -3.16 -6.36
C GLU A 220 29.01 -2.27 -7.27
N GLU A 221 28.56 -1.12 -6.73
CA GLU A 221 27.70 -0.19 -7.45
C GLU A 221 28.45 1.06 -7.93
N LYS A 222 28.34 1.32 -9.19
CA LYS A 222 28.67 2.62 -9.80
C LYS A 222 27.37 3.34 -10.16
N ASN A 223 27.04 4.45 -9.47
CA ASN A 223 26.02 5.45 -9.84
C ASN A 223 24.52 5.11 -9.63
N THR A 224 24.10 4.62 -8.47
CA THR A 224 22.72 4.10 -8.26
C THR A 224 21.67 5.11 -7.77
N VAL A 225 22.00 6.17 -7.04
CA VAL A 225 21.01 7.02 -6.35
C VAL A 225 19.98 7.66 -7.28
N ASN A 226 20.39 8.14 -8.45
CA ASN A 226 19.45 8.73 -9.42
C ASN A 226 18.62 7.68 -10.16
N TYR A 227 19.12 6.46 -10.28
CA TYR A 227 18.46 5.34 -10.95
C TYR A 227 17.34 4.75 -10.08
N GLU A 228 17.57 4.61 -8.79
CA GLU A 228 16.60 4.07 -7.82
C GLU A 228 15.35 4.94 -7.72
N ILE A 229 15.51 6.25 -7.53
CA ILE A 229 14.37 7.20 -7.49
C ILE A 229 13.62 7.19 -8.83
N GLY A 230 14.36 7.17 -9.95
CA GLY A 230 13.78 7.09 -11.29
C GLY A 230 12.93 5.84 -11.50
N ASN A 231 13.37 4.69 -11.00
CA ASN A 231 12.60 3.45 -11.06
C ASN A 231 11.34 3.50 -10.22
N LEU A 232 11.39 3.98 -8.98
CA LEU A 232 10.19 4.11 -8.16
C LEU A 232 9.15 5.03 -8.79
N VAL A 233 9.59 6.18 -9.33
CA VAL A 233 8.71 7.09 -10.07
C VAL A 233 8.11 6.40 -11.29
N ARG A 234 8.91 5.62 -12.03
CA ARG A 234 8.45 4.83 -13.18
C ARG A 234 7.39 3.81 -12.80
N TRP A 235 7.64 3.04 -11.72
CA TRP A 235 6.68 2.03 -11.25
C TRP A 235 5.38 2.67 -10.75
N ARG A 236 5.47 3.71 -9.95
CA ARG A 236 4.29 4.46 -9.48
C ARG A 236 3.51 5.11 -10.62
N LYS A 237 4.18 5.64 -11.63
CA LYS A 237 3.51 6.16 -12.83
C LYS A 237 2.74 5.08 -13.58
N ASN A 238 3.27 3.86 -13.65
CA ASN A 238 2.64 2.76 -14.38
C ASN A 238 1.56 2.04 -13.57
N PHE A 239 1.75 1.83 -12.27
CA PHE A 239 0.90 0.97 -11.44
C PHE A 239 0.23 1.68 -10.26
N GLY A 240 0.59 2.93 -9.98
CA GLY A 240 0.07 3.68 -8.84
C GLY A 240 -1.44 3.96 -8.85
N ASN A 241 -2.15 3.65 -9.93
CA ASN A 241 -3.60 3.71 -10.03
C ASN A 241 -4.27 2.33 -10.12
N ILE A 242 -3.49 1.24 -10.04
CA ILE A 242 -4.02 -0.13 -10.02
C ILE A 242 -4.14 -0.59 -8.56
N VAL A 243 -5.27 -1.21 -8.22
CA VAL A 243 -5.47 -1.90 -6.95
C VAL A 243 -5.07 -3.35 -7.10
N LEU A 244 -4.16 -3.82 -6.24
CA LEU A 244 -3.79 -5.22 -6.15
C LEU A 244 -4.65 -5.93 -5.10
N ILE A 245 -5.32 -7.02 -5.49
CA ILE A 245 -6.14 -7.85 -4.63
C ILE A 245 -5.46 -9.22 -4.53
N MET A 246 -5.13 -9.65 -3.34
CA MET A 246 -4.45 -10.90 -3.09
C MET A 246 -5.29 -11.82 -2.22
N PHE A 247 -5.41 -13.08 -2.63
CA PHE A 247 -6.02 -14.11 -1.81
C PHE A 247 -4.94 -14.95 -1.13
N CYS A 248 -5.00 -14.99 0.20
CA CYS A 248 -4.04 -15.69 1.04
C CYS A 248 -4.55 -17.11 1.38
N ASN A 249 -3.84 -18.13 0.91
CA ASN A 249 -4.09 -19.55 1.22
C ASN A 249 -3.16 -20.09 2.30
N GLY A 250 -2.21 -19.29 2.76
CA GLY A 250 -1.19 -19.69 3.73
C GLY A 250 -1.37 -19.04 5.11
N PRO A 251 -0.36 -19.10 5.96
CA PRO A 251 -0.36 -18.38 7.23
C PRO A 251 -0.50 -16.87 7.02
N ILE A 252 -1.61 -16.31 7.50
CA ILE A 252 -2.01 -14.91 7.24
C ILE A 252 -0.98 -13.92 7.79
N GLU A 253 -0.49 -14.16 8.99
CA GLU A 253 0.37 -13.22 9.75
C GLU A 253 1.64 -12.85 8.99
N ARG A 254 2.22 -13.80 8.34
CA ARG A 254 3.45 -13.63 7.60
C ARG A 254 3.21 -13.14 6.18
N THR A 255 2.35 -13.85 5.46
CA THR A 255 2.09 -13.59 4.05
C THR A 255 1.57 -12.17 3.81
N ALA A 256 0.67 -11.69 4.68
CA ALA A 256 0.12 -10.35 4.55
C ALA A 256 1.17 -9.24 4.61
N LEU A 257 2.21 -9.43 5.42
CA LEU A 257 3.28 -8.45 5.59
C LEU A 257 4.26 -8.46 4.41
N GLU A 258 4.76 -9.64 4.07
CA GLU A 258 5.72 -9.82 2.98
C GLU A 258 5.19 -9.23 1.68
N TRP A 259 3.91 -9.49 1.34
CA TRP A 259 3.32 -8.99 0.11
C TRP A 259 3.02 -7.49 0.13
N ARG A 260 2.64 -6.93 1.29
CA ARG A 260 2.51 -5.47 1.41
C ARG A 260 3.85 -4.76 1.31
N LEU A 261 4.92 -5.33 1.87
CA LEU A 261 6.27 -4.82 1.70
C LEU A 261 6.68 -4.81 0.24
N LEU A 262 6.45 -5.92 -0.46
CA LEU A 262 6.87 -6.09 -1.84
C LEU A 262 6.10 -5.19 -2.81
N TYR A 263 4.77 -5.13 -2.68
CA TYR A 263 3.92 -4.47 -3.68
C TYR A 263 3.30 -3.15 -3.22
N GLY A 264 3.25 -2.87 -1.92
CA GLY A 264 2.54 -1.70 -1.39
C GLY A 264 3.10 -0.36 -1.86
N ARG A 265 4.39 -0.28 -2.18
CA ARG A 265 5.00 0.93 -2.73
C ARG A 265 4.76 1.12 -4.23
N ILE A 266 4.30 0.08 -4.94
CA ILE A 266 4.11 0.06 -6.39
C ILE A 266 2.66 0.36 -6.76
N PHE A 267 1.73 -0.38 -6.17
CA PHE A 267 0.31 -0.30 -6.47
C PHE A 267 -0.42 0.77 -5.63
N LYS A 268 -1.62 1.15 -6.06
CA LYS A 268 -2.48 2.11 -5.35
C LYS A 268 -2.82 1.64 -3.94
N SER A 269 -3.15 0.37 -3.84
CA SER A 269 -3.45 -0.32 -2.58
C SER A 269 -3.21 -1.82 -2.76
N VAL A 270 -2.86 -2.51 -1.68
CA VAL A 270 -2.76 -3.97 -1.63
C VAL A 270 -3.82 -4.47 -0.63
N ILE A 271 -4.87 -5.08 -1.16
CA ILE A 271 -5.96 -5.66 -0.39
C ILE A 271 -5.67 -7.15 -0.24
N ILE A 272 -5.72 -7.65 0.99
CA ILE A 272 -5.50 -9.06 1.27
C ILE A 272 -6.80 -9.67 1.78
N LEU A 273 -7.20 -10.75 1.13
CA LEU A 273 -8.38 -11.56 1.45
C LEU A 273 -7.93 -12.94 1.92
N ALA A 274 -8.62 -13.50 2.89
CA ALA A 274 -8.40 -14.86 3.37
C ALA A 274 -9.71 -15.46 3.89
N GLU A 275 -9.77 -16.77 4.08
CA GLU A 275 -10.97 -17.42 4.64
C GLU A 275 -11.33 -16.90 6.03
N ASN A 276 -10.34 -16.54 6.82
CA ASN A 276 -10.53 -15.96 8.15
C ASN A 276 -10.12 -14.49 8.15
N LYS A 277 -11.01 -13.64 8.62
CA LYS A 277 -10.73 -12.21 8.83
C LYS A 277 -9.69 -12.02 9.93
N ASN A 278 -8.72 -11.15 9.68
CA ASN A 278 -7.77 -10.70 10.70
C ASN A 278 -7.72 -9.17 10.71
N LEU A 279 -8.29 -8.57 11.76
CA LEU A 279 -8.37 -7.11 11.89
C LEU A 279 -7.01 -6.48 12.16
N ASP A 280 -6.13 -7.16 12.89
CA ASP A 280 -4.81 -6.64 13.25
C ASP A 280 -3.88 -6.55 12.04
N LEU A 281 -4.03 -7.45 11.10
CA LEU A 281 -3.28 -7.45 9.85
C LEU A 281 -4.05 -6.83 8.68
N VAL A 282 -5.25 -6.27 8.93
CA VAL A 282 -6.11 -5.69 7.89
C VAL A 282 -6.36 -6.68 6.74
N VAL A 283 -6.65 -7.93 7.12
CA VAL A 283 -7.04 -8.99 6.19
C VAL A 283 -8.56 -9.12 6.23
N GLU A 284 -9.18 -9.04 5.07
CA GLU A 284 -10.63 -9.15 4.91
C GLU A 284 -11.03 -10.62 4.66
N GLU A 285 -12.22 -10.98 5.08
CA GLU A 285 -12.77 -12.31 4.83
C GLU A 285 -13.11 -12.51 3.37
N GLY A 286 -12.80 -13.70 2.83
CA GLY A 286 -13.09 -14.08 1.46
C GLY A 286 -13.02 -15.59 1.26
N HIS A 287 -13.90 -16.13 0.42
CA HIS A 287 -13.90 -17.54 0.05
C HIS A 287 -13.40 -17.69 -1.38
N PHE A 288 -12.31 -18.42 -1.59
CA PHE A 288 -11.67 -18.52 -2.90
C PHE A 288 -12.62 -19.02 -4.00
N ASP A 289 -13.43 -20.03 -3.71
CA ASP A 289 -14.31 -20.63 -4.71
C ASP A 289 -15.38 -19.69 -5.27
N HIS A 290 -15.70 -18.62 -4.53
CA HIS A 290 -16.69 -17.59 -4.90
C HIS A 290 -16.19 -16.16 -4.71
N LEU A 291 -14.89 -15.96 -4.78
CA LEU A 291 -14.25 -14.68 -4.48
C LEU A 291 -14.76 -13.54 -5.37
N TYR A 292 -15.11 -13.82 -6.62
CA TYR A 292 -15.68 -12.86 -7.55
C TYR A 292 -16.91 -12.14 -7.00
N LYS A 293 -17.69 -12.76 -6.09
CA LYS A 293 -18.86 -12.13 -5.45
C LYS A 293 -18.49 -10.96 -4.53
N GLN A 294 -17.24 -10.91 -4.07
CA GLN A 294 -16.76 -9.84 -3.17
C GLN A 294 -16.09 -8.70 -3.92
N LEU A 295 -15.66 -8.92 -5.16
CA LEU A 295 -14.95 -7.92 -5.95
C LEU A 295 -15.77 -6.63 -6.16
N PRO A 296 -17.10 -6.65 -6.40
CA PRO A 296 -17.90 -5.43 -6.53
C PRO A 296 -17.77 -4.47 -5.34
N ARG A 297 -17.71 -4.99 -4.10
CA ARG A 297 -17.50 -4.18 -2.91
C ARG A 297 -16.14 -3.46 -2.94
N LEU A 298 -15.10 -4.14 -3.42
CA LEU A 298 -13.77 -3.57 -3.54
C LEU A 298 -13.72 -2.53 -4.69
N PHE A 299 -14.38 -2.80 -5.80
CA PHE A 299 -14.47 -1.87 -6.92
C PHE A 299 -15.13 -0.55 -6.50
N ASN A 300 -16.24 -0.61 -5.79
CA ASN A 300 -16.95 0.57 -5.28
C ASN A 300 -16.12 1.36 -4.26
N ARG A 301 -15.24 0.69 -3.49
CA ARG A 301 -14.32 1.37 -2.56
C ARG A 301 -13.21 2.14 -3.26
N PHE A 302 -12.84 1.75 -4.48
CA PHE A 302 -11.76 2.34 -5.26
C PHE A 302 -12.21 2.81 -6.64
N GLU A 303 -13.29 3.59 -6.71
CA GLU A 303 -13.92 4.09 -7.94
C GLU A 303 -12.94 4.79 -8.90
N ASN A 304 -11.90 5.44 -8.36
CA ASN A 304 -10.87 6.14 -9.13
C ASN A 304 -9.66 5.25 -9.49
N ALA A 305 -9.76 3.93 -9.35
CA ALA A 305 -8.71 3.04 -9.81
C ALA A 305 -8.73 2.91 -11.34
N GLU A 306 -7.55 2.72 -11.96
CA GLU A 306 -7.43 2.42 -13.38
C GLU A 306 -7.85 0.98 -13.70
N GLY A 307 -7.74 0.10 -12.70
CA GLY A 307 -8.18 -1.28 -12.75
C GLY A 307 -7.76 -2.08 -11.52
N PHE A 308 -8.10 -3.36 -11.54
CA PHE A 308 -7.96 -4.27 -10.42
C PHE A 308 -7.21 -5.53 -10.86
N LEU A 309 -6.06 -5.77 -10.25
CA LEU A 309 -5.23 -6.95 -10.49
C LEU A 309 -5.43 -7.95 -9.36
N PHE A 310 -5.83 -9.16 -9.69
CA PHE A 310 -6.01 -10.25 -8.75
C PHE A 310 -4.85 -11.25 -8.82
N LEU A 311 -4.36 -11.68 -7.65
CA LEU A 311 -3.34 -12.73 -7.48
C LEU A 311 -3.71 -13.66 -6.33
N GLN A 312 -3.23 -14.91 -6.38
CA GLN A 312 -3.06 -15.73 -5.18
C GLN A 312 -1.71 -15.47 -4.51
N ASP A 313 -1.61 -15.72 -3.20
CA ASP A 313 -0.40 -15.51 -2.39
C ASP A 313 0.82 -16.36 -2.79
N ASN A 314 0.59 -17.44 -3.54
CA ASN A 314 1.62 -18.28 -4.12
C ASN A 314 1.99 -17.86 -5.57
N THR A 315 1.64 -16.64 -5.98
CA THR A 315 2.01 -16.07 -7.28
C THR A 315 2.96 -14.91 -7.08
N ILE A 316 4.16 -15.03 -7.63
CA ILE A 316 5.13 -13.94 -7.65
C ILE A 316 4.97 -13.15 -8.93
N LEU A 317 4.68 -11.85 -8.79
CA LEU A 317 4.47 -10.94 -9.90
C LEU A 317 5.74 -10.12 -10.15
N ASN A 318 6.26 -10.19 -11.36
CA ASN A 318 7.38 -9.37 -11.82
C ASN A 318 6.84 -8.12 -12.52
N TYR A 319 6.42 -7.11 -11.74
CA TYR A 319 5.72 -5.93 -12.25
C TYR A 319 6.54 -5.15 -13.29
N TRP A 320 7.87 -5.20 -13.27
CA TRP A 320 8.72 -4.58 -14.29
C TRP A 320 8.51 -5.15 -15.69
N ASN A 321 8.03 -6.39 -15.82
CA ASN A 321 7.68 -7.01 -17.10
C ASN A 321 6.25 -6.71 -17.55
N LEU A 322 5.45 -6.00 -16.72
CA LEU A 322 4.08 -5.59 -17.05
C LEU A 322 3.96 -4.16 -17.57
N VAL A 323 5.06 -3.42 -17.68
CA VAL A 323 5.07 -1.98 -18.05
C VAL A 323 4.45 -1.75 -19.43
N GLN A 324 4.56 -2.71 -20.34
CA GLN A 324 4.03 -2.64 -21.71
C GLN A 324 2.60 -3.15 -21.82
N ALA A 325 2.01 -3.67 -20.74
CA ALA A 325 0.65 -4.19 -20.76
C ALA A 325 -0.37 -3.08 -21.00
N ASP A 326 -1.36 -3.37 -21.83
CA ASP A 326 -2.46 -2.45 -22.10
C ASP A 326 -3.49 -2.53 -20.95
N LYS A 327 -3.49 -1.52 -20.11
CA LYS A 327 -4.37 -1.43 -18.93
C LYS A 327 -5.84 -1.16 -19.26
N THR A 328 -6.17 -0.96 -20.53
CA THR A 328 -7.56 -0.89 -20.97
C THR A 328 -8.16 -2.25 -21.34
N LYS A 329 -7.33 -3.30 -21.37
CA LYS A 329 -7.70 -4.67 -21.75
C LYS A 329 -7.80 -5.59 -20.55
N LEU A 330 -8.54 -6.68 -20.70
CA LEU A 330 -8.53 -7.80 -19.76
C LEU A 330 -7.19 -8.55 -19.86
N TRP A 331 -6.63 -8.95 -18.71
CA TRP A 331 -5.46 -9.81 -18.65
C TRP A 331 -5.83 -11.13 -17.96
N ILE A 332 -5.47 -12.24 -18.55
CA ILE A 332 -5.69 -13.56 -17.98
C ILE A 332 -4.65 -14.55 -18.53
N THR A 333 -4.44 -15.64 -17.82
CA THR A 333 -3.48 -16.69 -18.18
C THR A 333 -4.06 -17.67 -19.24
N ASP A 334 -4.51 -17.15 -20.37
CA ASP A 334 -5.20 -17.93 -21.41
C ASP A 334 -4.28 -18.82 -22.27
N LYS A 335 -3.04 -18.36 -22.47
CA LYS A 335 -2.07 -19.00 -23.38
C LYS A 335 -1.06 -19.91 -22.70
N VAL A 336 -1.03 -19.90 -21.38
CA VAL A 336 -0.17 -20.81 -20.62
C VAL A 336 -0.84 -22.17 -20.57
N SER A 337 -0.16 -23.18 -21.10
CA SER A 337 -0.68 -24.52 -21.28
C SER A 337 -1.53 -25.00 -20.08
N ARG A 338 -2.83 -25.18 -20.33
CA ARG A 338 -3.82 -25.79 -19.43
C ARG A 338 -4.36 -24.89 -18.29
N SER A 339 -4.10 -23.60 -18.24
CA SER A 339 -4.79 -22.69 -17.30
C SER A 339 -6.22 -22.39 -17.77
N TRP A 340 -6.42 -22.34 -19.08
CA TRP A 340 -7.70 -22.15 -19.76
C TRP A 340 -8.03 -23.37 -20.62
N SER A 341 -9.17 -24.00 -20.44
CA SER A 341 -9.59 -25.20 -21.16
C SER A 341 -11.09 -25.27 -21.37
N THR A 342 -11.48 -25.88 -22.46
CA THR A 342 -12.88 -26.25 -22.73
C THR A 342 -13.07 -27.73 -22.41
N VAL A 343 -13.97 -28.02 -21.47
CA VAL A 343 -14.24 -29.38 -21.00
C VAL A 343 -15.60 -29.79 -21.50
N PRO A 344 -15.71 -30.90 -22.27
CA PRO A 344 -17.00 -31.48 -22.60
C PRO A 344 -17.64 -32.04 -21.34
N TYR A 345 -18.96 -31.96 -21.23
CA TYR A 345 -19.72 -32.55 -20.16
C TYR A 345 -20.84 -33.42 -20.69
N ASP A 346 -21.11 -34.51 -19.98
CA ASP A 346 -22.12 -35.49 -20.34
C ASP A 346 -23.22 -35.52 -19.25
N GLY A 347 -24.20 -34.63 -19.43
CA GLY A 347 -25.38 -34.59 -18.57
C GLY A 347 -25.16 -34.03 -17.17
N ASN A 348 -26.28 -33.94 -16.40
CA ASN A 348 -26.35 -33.22 -15.09
C ASN A 348 -25.77 -33.97 -13.89
N LYS A 349 -25.05 -35.06 -14.04
CA LYS A 349 -24.69 -35.94 -12.92
C LYS A 349 -23.35 -35.62 -12.26
N ASP A 350 -22.45 -34.98 -12.97
CA ASP A 350 -21.14 -34.63 -12.44
C ASP A 350 -21.05 -33.14 -12.05
N TRP A 351 -19.92 -32.75 -11.46
CA TRP A 351 -19.63 -31.35 -11.11
C TRP A 351 -19.70 -30.43 -12.34
N TYR A 352 -19.13 -30.83 -13.46
CA TYR A 352 -19.12 -30.04 -14.71
C TYR A 352 -20.52 -29.81 -15.26
N GLY A 353 -21.36 -30.84 -15.26
CA GLY A 353 -22.76 -30.75 -15.70
C GLY A 353 -23.56 -29.77 -14.84
N LYS A 354 -23.41 -29.84 -13.52
CA LYS A 354 -24.07 -28.90 -12.59
C LYS A 354 -23.63 -27.45 -12.86
N GLN A 355 -22.34 -27.19 -13.02
CA GLN A 355 -21.81 -25.87 -13.35
C GLN A 355 -22.34 -25.39 -14.71
N ALA A 356 -22.35 -26.25 -15.71
CA ALA A 356 -22.83 -25.91 -17.06
C ALA A 356 -24.32 -25.52 -17.06
N GLU A 357 -25.18 -26.21 -16.30
CA GLU A 357 -26.59 -25.85 -16.19
C GLU A 357 -26.78 -24.49 -15.51
N MET A 358 -25.97 -24.16 -14.50
CA MET A 358 -25.98 -22.83 -13.89
C MET A 358 -25.53 -21.77 -14.90
N VAL A 359 -24.46 -22.00 -15.65
CA VAL A 359 -23.99 -21.08 -16.70
C VAL A 359 -25.09 -20.86 -17.75
N LYS A 360 -25.78 -21.90 -18.22
CA LYS A 360 -26.91 -21.74 -19.17
C LYS A 360 -28.02 -20.85 -18.64
N LYS A 361 -28.34 -20.97 -17.34
CA LYS A 361 -29.33 -20.07 -16.71
C LYS A 361 -28.86 -18.63 -16.72
N VAL A 362 -27.61 -18.38 -16.33
CA VAL A 362 -27.01 -17.03 -16.30
C VAL A 362 -26.97 -16.43 -17.69
N VAL A 363 -26.49 -17.16 -18.70
CA VAL A 363 -26.42 -16.68 -20.08
C VAL A 363 -27.78 -16.26 -20.62
N LYS A 364 -28.87 -16.97 -20.26
CA LYS A 364 -30.24 -16.56 -20.65
C LYS A 364 -30.68 -15.25 -20.00
N SER A 365 -30.18 -14.93 -18.85
CA SER A 365 -30.51 -13.72 -18.08
C SER A 365 -29.57 -12.54 -18.31
N MET A 366 -28.47 -12.76 -19.08
CA MET A 366 -27.51 -11.71 -19.38
C MET A 366 -28.14 -10.57 -20.21
N PRO A 367 -27.71 -9.32 -20.00
CA PRO A 367 -27.98 -8.23 -20.94
C PRO A 367 -27.63 -8.62 -22.37
N ALA A 368 -28.42 -8.15 -23.36
CA ALA A 368 -28.33 -8.61 -24.73
C ALA A 368 -26.91 -8.54 -25.33
N HIS A 369 -26.16 -7.46 -25.07
CA HIS A 369 -24.80 -7.29 -25.56
C HIS A 369 -23.83 -8.31 -24.96
N LEU A 370 -23.90 -8.58 -23.65
CA LEU A 370 -23.07 -9.58 -22.97
C LEU A 370 -23.41 -11.01 -23.41
N GLN A 371 -24.71 -11.27 -23.65
CA GLN A 371 -25.17 -12.58 -24.13
C GLN A 371 -24.67 -12.88 -25.54
N VAL A 372 -24.73 -11.88 -26.44
CA VAL A 372 -24.22 -12.03 -27.83
C VAL A 372 -22.73 -12.30 -27.80
N ASN A 373 -21.97 -11.46 -27.09
CA ASN A 373 -20.52 -11.66 -26.96
C ASN A 373 -20.18 -13.06 -26.45
N TYR A 374 -20.82 -13.51 -25.37
CA TYR A 374 -20.54 -14.82 -24.81
C TYR A 374 -20.80 -15.95 -25.81
N LYS A 375 -21.91 -15.91 -26.54
CA LYS A 375 -22.28 -16.92 -27.56
C LYS A 375 -21.28 -16.92 -28.72
N ASP A 376 -20.90 -15.75 -29.20
CA ASP A 376 -19.95 -15.61 -30.30
C ASP A 376 -18.56 -16.14 -29.92
N HIS A 377 -18.12 -15.87 -28.69
CA HIS A 377 -16.80 -16.27 -28.23
C HIS A 377 -16.72 -17.73 -27.76
N THR A 378 -17.86 -18.38 -27.50
CA THR A 378 -17.93 -19.82 -27.18
C THR A 378 -18.28 -20.69 -28.38
N ASN A 379 -18.41 -20.14 -29.60
CA ASN A 379 -18.81 -20.82 -30.81
C ASN A 379 -20.14 -21.59 -30.67
N ASN A 380 -21.07 -21.12 -29.85
CA ASN A 380 -22.35 -21.76 -29.55
C ASN A 380 -22.25 -23.24 -29.14
N HIS A 381 -21.15 -23.68 -28.53
CA HIS A 381 -20.99 -25.05 -28.08
C HIS A 381 -21.80 -25.30 -26.78
N ASP A 382 -23.04 -25.76 -26.94
CA ASP A 382 -23.93 -26.10 -25.82
C ASP A 382 -23.48 -27.31 -24.99
N SER A 383 -22.47 -28.04 -25.44
CA SER A 383 -21.99 -29.29 -24.81
C SER A 383 -20.62 -29.16 -24.12
N SER A 384 -20.09 -27.95 -23.98
CA SER A 384 -18.79 -27.74 -23.34
C SER A 384 -18.79 -26.57 -22.37
N LEU A 385 -18.01 -26.69 -21.30
CA LEU A 385 -17.83 -25.70 -20.27
C LEU A 385 -16.41 -25.13 -20.34
N THR A 386 -16.28 -23.81 -20.45
CA THR A 386 -14.98 -23.14 -20.37
C THR A 386 -14.57 -22.95 -18.92
N ILE A 387 -13.37 -23.40 -18.58
CA ILE A 387 -12.80 -23.27 -17.24
C ILE A 387 -11.41 -22.64 -17.33
N CYS A 388 -11.05 -21.84 -16.32
CA CYS A 388 -9.67 -21.43 -16.11
C CYS A 388 -9.33 -21.49 -14.61
N THR A 389 -8.05 -21.51 -14.28
CA THR A 389 -7.60 -21.59 -12.88
C THR A 389 -7.91 -20.32 -12.10
N SER A 390 -8.02 -19.18 -12.81
CA SER A 390 -8.32 -17.86 -12.21
C SER A 390 -7.34 -17.42 -11.12
N ASP A 391 -6.09 -17.89 -11.20
CA ASP A 391 -5.06 -17.59 -10.18
C ASP A 391 -4.52 -16.16 -10.33
N VAL A 392 -4.52 -15.64 -11.58
CA VAL A 392 -4.08 -14.28 -11.92
C VAL A 392 -4.98 -13.72 -13.00
N PHE A 393 -5.55 -12.55 -12.78
CA PHE A 393 -6.32 -11.82 -13.79
C PHE A 393 -6.41 -10.33 -13.47
N TYR A 394 -6.67 -9.52 -14.48
CA TYR A 394 -6.85 -8.07 -14.35
C TYR A 394 -8.13 -7.61 -15.03
N ILE A 395 -8.85 -6.72 -14.35
CA ILE A 395 -10.09 -6.10 -14.84
C ILE A 395 -9.86 -4.59 -14.94
N PRO A 396 -9.91 -4.01 -16.15
CA PRO A 396 -9.82 -2.57 -16.34
C PRO A 396 -11.08 -1.85 -15.84
N GLN A 397 -10.93 -0.61 -15.40
CA GLN A 397 -12.05 0.20 -14.88
C GLN A 397 -13.21 0.27 -15.86
N ARG A 398 -12.98 0.34 -17.17
CA ARG A 398 -14.02 0.41 -18.20
C ARG A 398 -15.01 -0.77 -18.20
N LEU A 399 -14.59 -1.92 -17.67
CA LEU A 399 -15.38 -3.17 -17.64
C LEU A 399 -15.92 -3.50 -16.24
N VAL A 400 -15.68 -2.64 -15.26
CA VAL A 400 -16.13 -2.88 -13.87
C VAL A 400 -17.66 -2.94 -13.78
N VAL A 401 -18.38 -2.10 -14.52
CA VAL A 401 -19.86 -2.09 -14.50
C VAL A 401 -20.40 -3.40 -15.04
N ASP A 402 -19.92 -3.84 -16.21
CA ASP A 402 -20.33 -5.11 -16.82
C ASP A 402 -20.01 -6.29 -15.90
N PHE A 403 -18.85 -6.25 -15.23
CA PHE A 403 -18.46 -7.29 -14.27
C PHE A 403 -19.42 -7.32 -13.06
N ILE A 404 -19.80 -6.16 -12.51
CA ILE A 404 -20.76 -6.06 -11.40
C ILE A 404 -22.12 -6.62 -11.83
N ASP A 405 -22.60 -6.25 -13.02
CA ASP A 405 -23.87 -6.76 -13.55
C ASP A 405 -23.85 -8.29 -13.67
N LEU A 406 -22.74 -8.86 -14.16
CA LEU A 406 -22.56 -10.31 -14.25
C LEU A 406 -22.51 -10.98 -12.86
N VAL A 407 -21.87 -10.37 -11.89
CA VAL A 407 -21.86 -10.89 -10.49
C VAL A 407 -23.25 -10.89 -9.90
N ASN A 408 -24.03 -9.84 -10.10
CA ASN A 408 -25.40 -9.75 -9.61
C ASN A 408 -26.30 -10.87 -10.18
N LEU A 409 -26.08 -11.29 -11.44
CA LEU A 409 -26.82 -12.38 -12.06
C LEU A 409 -26.51 -13.77 -11.44
N VAL A 410 -25.36 -13.90 -10.76
CA VAL A 410 -24.93 -15.16 -10.16
C VAL A 410 -24.96 -15.14 -8.62
N GLU A 411 -25.53 -14.09 -8.02
CA GLU A 411 -25.51 -13.90 -6.56
C GLU A 411 -26.09 -15.10 -5.81
N ASP A 412 -27.23 -15.63 -6.28
CA ASP A 412 -27.91 -16.79 -5.69
C ASP A 412 -27.42 -18.15 -6.21
N LEU A 413 -26.39 -18.16 -7.06
CA LEU A 413 -25.88 -19.37 -7.68
C LEU A 413 -24.49 -19.72 -7.13
N GLU A 414 -24.25 -21.03 -6.96
CA GLU A 414 -22.97 -21.54 -6.50
C GLU A 414 -22.03 -21.87 -7.67
N ILE A 415 -21.78 -20.88 -8.54
CA ILE A 415 -20.85 -21.05 -9.64
C ILE A 415 -19.43 -20.88 -9.12
N HIS A 416 -18.62 -21.90 -9.32
CA HIS A 416 -17.23 -21.87 -8.87
C HIS A 416 -16.42 -20.84 -9.66
N GLN A 417 -15.46 -20.16 -8.99
CA GLN A 417 -14.62 -19.09 -9.59
C GLN A 417 -13.95 -19.51 -10.90
N LYS A 418 -13.48 -20.75 -11.01
CA LYS A 418 -12.86 -21.30 -12.24
C LYS A 418 -13.80 -21.32 -13.45
N VAL A 419 -15.10 -21.22 -13.22
CA VAL A 419 -16.15 -21.17 -14.25
C VAL A 419 -16.67 -19.75 -14.42
N ALA A 420 -16.90 -19.04 -13.31
CA ALA A 420 -17.46 -17.68 -13.33
C ALA A 420 -16.51 -16.69 -14.03
N ILE A 421 -15.23 -16.68 -13.70
CA ILE A 421 -14.27 -15.72 -14.27
C ILE A 421 -14.15 -15.88 -15.79
N PRO A 422 -13.91 -17.07 -16.38
CA PRO A 422 -13.88 -17.20 -17.84
C PRO A 422 -15.23 -16.86 -18.49
N MET A 423 -16.36 -17.22 -17.87
CA MET A 423 -17.69 -16.83 -18.36
C MET A 423 -17.83 -15.31 -18.44
N PHE A 424 -17.45 -14.57 -17.40
CA PHE A 424 -17.52 -13.13 -17.36
C PHE A 424 -16.60 -12.50 -18.41
N PHE A 425 -15.36 -12.97 -18.53
CA PHE A 425 -14.40 -12.44 -19.47
C PHE A 425 -14.86 -12.61 -20.91
N LEU A 426 -15.41 -13.80 -21.26
CA LEU A 426 -15.97 -14.07 -22.58
C LEU A 426 -17.23 -13.25 -22.88
N ALA A 427 -18.00 -12.89 -21.87
CA ALA A 427 -19.15 -12.00 -22.02
C ALA A 427 -18.74 -10.53 -22.21
N MET A 428 -17.67 -10.08 -21.52
CA MET A 428 -17.26 -8.69 -21.54
C MET A 428 -16.43 -8.30 -22.77
N ASP A 429 -15.57 -9.19 -23.28
CA ASP A 429 -14.69 -8.86 -24.42
C ASP A 429 -14.25 -10.11 -25.17
N SER A 430 -13.78 -9.93 -26.41
CA SER A 430 -13.23 -11.02 -27.23
C SER A 430 -11.89 -11.50 -26.69
N PRO A 431 -11.62 -12.81 -26.63
CA PRO A 431 -10.30 -13.36 -26.28
C PRO A 431 -9.16 -12.83 -27.13
N GLN A 432 -9.44 -12.38 -28.37
CA GLN A 432 -8.43 -11.78 -29.25
C GLN A 432 -8.01 -10.38 -28.76
N ASN A 433 -8.86 -9.70 -27.99
CA ASN A 433 -8.59 -8.39 -27.42
C ASN A 433 -7.87 -8.46 -26.08
N PHE A 434 -7.79 -9.62 -25.44
CA PHE A 434 -7.09 -9.77 -24.16
C PHE A 434 -5.61 -9.42 -24.31
N ASP A 435 -5.05 -8.79 -23.30
CA ASP A 435 -3.61 -8.53 -23.28
C ASP A 435 -2.84 -9.83 -23.03
N SER A 436 -1.77 -10.02 -23.80
CA SER A 436 -0.95 -11.22 -23.73
C SER A 436 0.15 -11.18 -22.67
N VAL A 437 0.09 -10.23 -21.73
CA VAL A 437 1.15 -10.00 -20.73
C VAL A 437 1.46 -11.24 -19.89
N PHE A 438 0.47 -12.07 -19.59
CA PHE A 438 0.66 -13.32 -18.86
C PHE A 438 0.99 -14.53 -19.74
N SER A 439 1.11 -14.37 -21.05
CA SER A 439 1.55 -15.46 -21.95
C SER A 439 2.98 -15.95 -21.67
N LYS A 440 3.82 -15.10 -21.05
CA LYS A 440 5.18 -15.43 -20.62
C LYS A 440 5.29 -15.83 -19.14
N MET A 441 4.18 -16.11 -18.49
CA MET A 441 4.16 -16.57 -17.11
C MET A 441 4.68 -18.00 -16.99
N VAL A 442 5.47 -18.29 -15.96
CA VAL A 442 5.79 -19.68 -15.58
C VAL A 442 4.62 -20.23 -14.77
N TYR A 443 3.95 -21.23 -15.32
CA TYR A 443 2.79 -21.85 -14.69
C TYR A 443 3.00 -23.37 -14.54
N LYS A 444 2.84 -23.89 -13.31
CA LYS A 444 2.92 -25.33 -13.01
C LYS A 444 1.69 -25.80 -12.23
N ARG A 445 1.05 -26.86 -12.70
CA ARG A 445 -0.15 -27.43 -12.04
C ARG A 445 0.13 -28.07 -10.68
N LYS A 446 1.32 -28.65 -10.52
CA LYS A 446 1.76 -29.28 -9.26
C LYS A 446 3.09 -28.66 -8.86
N PRO A 447 3.16 -27.97 -7.74
CA PRO A 447 4.44 -27.48 -7.23
C PRO A 447 5.32 -28.70 -6.89
N PRO A 448 6.64 -28.63 -7.14
CA PRO A 448 7.56 -29.59 -6.55
C PRO A 448 7.52 -29.50 -5.03
N LEU A 449 7.75 -30.62 -4.35
CA LEU A 449 7.70 -30.73 -2.89
C LEU A 449 8.73 -29.83 -2.18
N ASN A 450 9.84 -29.52 -2.86
CA ASN A 450 10.87 -28.59 -2.37
C ASN A 450 10.96 -27.43 -3.34
N ILE A 451 10.41 -26.29 -2.94
CA ILE A 451 10.46 -25.06 -3.74
C ILE A 451 11.76 -24.36 -3.40
N THR A 452 12.74 -24.54 -4.24
CA THR A 452 13.91 -23.70 -4.28
C THR A 452 13.66 -22.52 -5.22
N THR A 453 14.28 -21.39 -4.96
CA THR A 453 14.37 -20.23 -5.84
C THR A 453 14.80 -20.57 -7.28
N SER A 454 15.27 -21.80 -7.52
CA SER A 454 15.62 -22.35 -8.85
C SER A 454 14.50 -22.35 -9.89
N PHE A 455 13.24 -22.19 -9.49
CA PHE A 455 12.10 -22.06 -10.42
C PHE A 455 11.70 -20.63 -10.73
N TYR A 456 12.20 -19.67 -9.96
CA TYR A 456 11.93 -18.27 -10.18
C TYR A 456 12.76 -17.75 -11.36
N SER A 457 12.13 -16.95 -12.23
CA SER A 457 12.80 -16.20 -13.30
C SER A 457 12.36 -14.75 -13.28
N PRO A 458 13.28 -13.78 -13.22
CA PRO A 458 12.95 -12.37 -13.26
C PRO A 458 12.49 -11.87 -14.64
N GLU A 459 12.68 -12.68 -15.69
CA GLU A 459 12.37 -12.31 -17.08
C GLU A 459 10.92 -12.58 -17.50
N VAL A 460 10.17 -13.33 -16.69
CA VAL A 460 8.77 -13.67 -16.96
C VAL A 460 7.84 -12.68 -16.26
N SER A 461 6.57 -12.59 -16.71
CA SER A 461 5.59 -11.70 -16.10
C SER A 461 5.17 -12.12 -14.69
N ALA A 462 5.06 -13.42 -14.45
CA ALA A 462 4.76 -13.99 -13.14
C ALA A 462 5.23 -15.44 -13.05
N VAL A 463 5.34 -15.94 -11.83
CA VAL A 463 5.63 -17.34 -11.51
C VAL A 463 4.53 -17.89 -10.60
N HIS A 464 3.90 -18.99 -11.00
CA HIS A 464 2.83 -19.65 -10.23
C HIS A 464 2.93 -21.20 -10.36
N PRO A 465 2.74 -21.96 -9.28
CA PRO A 465 2.80 -21.52 -7.89
C PRO A 465 4.24 -21.47 -7.38
N LEU A 466 4.54 -20.47 -6.57
CA LEU A 466 5.77 -20.38 -5.81
C LEU A 466 5.42 -19.99 -4.38
N ARG A 467 5.66 -20.89 -3.44
CA ARG A 467 5.44 -20.64 -2.02
C ARG A 467 6.75 -20.31 -1.34
N VAL A 468 6.71 -19.32 -0.49
CA VAL A 468 7.80 -18.93 0.39
C VAL A 468 7.48 -19.45 1.77
N SER A 469 8.31 -20.36 2.31
CA SER A 469 8.00 -21.07 3.56
C SER A 469 8.65 -20.44 4.79
N ASN A 470 9.72 -19.68 4.61
CA ASN A 470 10.47 -19.05 5.67
C ASN A 470 11.10 -17.72 5.23
N GLU A 471 11.52 -16.92 6.20
CA GLU A 471 12.07 -15.58 5.98
C GLU A 471 13.34 -15.61 5.11
N GLN A 472 14.15 -16.65 5.25
CA GLN A 472 15.36 -16.80 4.45
C GLN A 472 15.04 -17.02 2.97
N GLU A 473 14.03 -17.85 2.67
CA GLU A 473 13.54 -18.04 1.30
C GLU A 473 12.97 -16.73 0.72
N PHE A 474 12.30 -15.93 1.54
CA PHE A 474 11.80 -14.62 1.11
C PHE A 474 12.95 -13.67 0.76
N ILE A 475 13.97 -13.60 1.60
CA ILE A 475 15.17 -12.79 1.34
C ILE A 475 15.88 -13.26 0.07
N GLU A 476 16.04 -14.56 -0.11
CA GLU A 476 16.65 -15.12 -1.32
C GLU A 476 15.83 -14.78 -2.57
N LEU A 477 14.50 -14.87 -2.48
CA LEU A 477 13.60 -14.48 -3.55
C LEU A 477 13.79 -13.00 -3.91
N ILE A 478 13.76 -12.10 -2.91
CA ILE A 478 13.97 -10.66 -3.11
C ILE A 478 15.31 -10.38 -3.78
N ARG A 479 16.38 -11.05 -3.38
CA ARG A 479 17.70 -10.90 -4.01
C ARG A 479 17.69 -11.27 -5.50
N VAL A 480 16.98 -12.32 -5.86
CA VAL A 480 16.86 -12.72 -7.28
C VAL A 480 15.94 -11.77 -8.04
N MET A 481 14.85 -11.31 -7.42
CA MET A 481 13.93 -10.31 -8.00
C MET A 481 14.63 -8.96 -8.25
N ALA A 482 15.65 -8.64 -7.47
CA ALA A 482 16.42 -7.41 -7.61
C ALA A 482 17.14 -7.27 -8.95
N ALA A 483 17.31 -8.35 -9.71
CA ALA A 483 17.75 -8.28 -11.09
C ALA A 483 16.79 -7.49 -12.00
N GLY A 484 15.49 -7.51 -11.70
CA GLY A 484 14.46 -6.76 -12.42
C GLY A 484 14.17 -5.38 -11.82
N ASP A 485 14.24 -5.27 -10.50
CA ASP A 485 14.11 -4.00 -9.78
C ASP A 485 15.09 -3.92 -8.62
N PRO A 486 16.23 -3.21 -8.79
CA PRO A 486 17.24 -3.04 -7.75
C PRO A 486 16.74 -2.44 -6.43
N LEU A 487 15.62 -1.68 -6.47
CA LEU A 487 14.99 -1.14 -5.25
C LEU A 487 14.52 -2.21 -4.26
N LEU A 488 14.36 -3.44 -4.73
CA LEU A 488 14.00 -4.55 -3.86
C LEU A 488 15.10 -4.91 -2.87
N LEU A 489 16.36 -4.56 -3.17
CA LEU A 489 17.47 -4.74 -2.23
C LEU A 489 17.35 -3.88 -0.97
N ASP A 490 16.55 -2.82 -1.01
CA ASP A 490 16.26 -2.02 0.19
C ASP A 490 15.33 -2.74 1.18
N LEU A 491 14.75 -3.87 0.77
CA LEU A 491 13.86 -4.68 1.62
C LEU A 491 14.59 -5.79 2.39
N VAL A 492 15.88 -6.03 2.11
CA VAL A 492 16.66 -7.16 2.68
C VAL A 492 18.00 -6.73 3.22
#